data_79a60295510b4a2b3679c827c7573de9
#
_entry.id   79a60295510b4a2b3679c827c7573de9
#
_cell.length_a   1.000
_cell.length_b   1.000
_cell.length_c   1.000
_cell.angle_alpha   90.00
_cell.angle_beta   90.00
_cell.angle_gamma   90.00
#
_symmetry.space_group_name_H-M   'P 1'
#
loop_
_entity.id
_entity.type
_entity.pdbx_description
1 polymer ?
#
loop_
_entity_poly.entity_id
_entity_poly.type
_entity_poly.pdbx_seq_one_letter_code
_entity_poly.pdbx_strand_id
1 'polypeptide(L)'
;SSSSGDEALRDKRARILSRGLPKQKPIEGVKQVVVVASGKGGVGKSTTADVLTITCFILKQTKEVGLLDADIYGPSIPKMMNLKGNPELTPKNLMRPLKNYGIACMSMGFLIEETAPVVWRGLMVMSAVEKLLRQVDWGQLDYLVIDMPPGTGDVQLSVSQNIPIAGAVIVSTPQDVALLDARKGAEMFRKVHVPVLGLVQNMSVFQCPKCKHETHIFGADGVRDLAKTLGLDILGDVPLHVNIRETCDSGQPVVISQPQSVA
;
A
#
# COMPACT_ATOMS: atom_id res chain seq x y z
N SER A 1 25.46 12.03 -42.77
CA SER A 1 26.21 11.66 -41.53
C SER A 1 25.36 11.65 -40.25
N SER A 2 24.04 11.41 -40.37
CA SER A 2 23.13 11.34 -39.21
C SER A 2 22.71 9.90 -38.84
N SER A 3 23.14 8.87 -39.59
CA SER A 3 22.68 7.49 -39.40
C SER A 3 23.40 6.71 -38.28
N SER A 4 24.64 7.05 -37.95
CA SER A 4 25.41 6.28 -36.95
C SER A 4 25.00 6.56 -35.48
N GLY A 5 24.48 7.76 -35.21
CA GLY A 5 23.98 8.11 -33.85
C GLY A 5 22.65 7.45 -33.52
N ASP A 6 21.77 7.32 -34.50
CA ASP A 6 20.47 6.69 -34.34
C ASP A 6 20.57 5.16 -34.22
N GLU A 7 21.52 4.53 -34.90
CA GLU A 7 21.82 3.11 -34.77
C GLU A 7 22.41 2.79 -33.39
N ALA A 8 23.35 3.58 -32.91
CA ALA A 8 23.93 3.43 -31.57
C ALA A 8 22.89 3.62 -30.45
N LEU A 9 21.94 4.55 -30.62
CA LEU A 9 20.81 4.75 -29.70
C LEU A 9 19.79 3.61 -29.74
N ARG A 10 19.52 3.05 -30.92
CA ARG A 10 18.69 1.85 -31.09
C ARG A 10 19.32 0.62 -30.44
N ASP A 11 20.59 0.38 -30.67
CA ASP A 11 21.34 -0.70 -30.05
C ASP A 11 21.42 -0.58 -28.53
N LYS A 12 21.60 0.63 -28.02
CA LYS A 12 21.60 0.90 -26.57
C LYS A 12 20.22 0.65 -25.96
N ARG A 13 19.14 1.07 -26.65
CA ARG A 13 17.75 0.76 -26.24
C ARG A 13 17.44 -0.73 -26.34
N ALA A 14 17.88 -1.41 -27.40
CA ALA A 14 17.73 -2.85 -27.55
C ALA A 14 18.48 -3.63 -26.45
N ARG A 15 19.70 -3.22 -26.09
CA ARG A 15 20.47 -3.82 -24.97
C ARG A 15 19.85 -3.55 -23.61
N ILE A 16 19.21 -2.38 -23.40
CA ILE A 16 18.48 -2.08 -22.17
C ILE A 16 17.20 -2.93 -22.09
N LEU A 17 16.49 -3.09 -23.20
CA LEU A 17 15.30 -3.93 -23.31
C LEU A 17 15.63 -5.44 -23.20
N SER A 18 16.78 -5.88 -23.74
CA SER A 18 17.22 -7.27 -23.65
C SER A 18 17.76 -7.70 -22.28
N ARG A 19 18.08 -6.75 -21.40
CA ARG A 19 18.46 -7.05 -20.01
C ARG A 19 17.33 -7.63 -19.17
N GLY A 20 16.09 -7.71 -19.69
CA GLY A 20 14.93 -8.23 -19.01
C GLY A 20 14.56 -7.38 -17.77
N LEU A 21 13.33 -7.50 -17.33
CA LEU A 21 12.95 -7.01 -16.00
C LEU A 21 13.82 -7.72 -14.95
N PRO A 22 14.26 -7.02 -13.88
CA PRO A 22 15.04 -7.65 -12.83
C PRO A 22 14.30 -8.90 -12.34
N LYS A 23 15.04 -10.00 -12.16
CA LYS A 23 14.45 -11.27 -11.72
C LYS A 23 13.81 -11.06 -10.35
N GLN A 24 12.50 -11.18 -10.29
CA GLN A 24 11.76 -11.03 -9.03
C GLN A 24 12.24 -12.06 -8.01
N LYS A 25 12.49 -11.60 -6.79
CA LYS A 25 12.87 -12.45 -5.67
C LYS A 25 11.76 -12.43 -4.62
N PRO A 26 11.14 -13.56 -4.26
CA PRO A 26 10.13 -13.63 -3.21
C PRO A 26 10.66 -13.09 -1.87
N ILE A 27 9.74 -12.61 -1.03
CA ILE A 27 10.03 -12.30 0.37
C ILE A 27 10.06 -13.62 1.14
N GLU A 28 11.14 -13.86 1.90
CA GLU A 28 11.32 -15.11 2.62
C GLU A 28 10.19 -15.34 3.63
N GLY A 29 9.62 -16.54 3.64
CA GLY A 29 8.53 -16.94 4.53
C GLY A 29 7.13 -16.42 4.12
N VAL A 30 7.00 -15.65 3.05
CA VAL A 30 5.72 -15.07 2.61
C VAL A 30 5.22 -15.79 1.37
N LYS A 31 3.99 -16.36 1.43
CA LYS A 31 3.38 -17.07 0.31
C LYS A 31 2.82 -16.14 -0.77
N GLN A 32 2.08 -15.12 -0.35
CA GLN A 32 1.44 -14.15 -1.26
C GLN A 32 1.59 -12.73 -0.76
N VAL A 33 1.86 -11.81 -1.68
CA VAL A 33 1.96 -10.39 -1.41
C VAL A 33 0.80 -9.67 -2.11
N VAL A 34 0.07 -8.86 -1.34
CA VAL A 34 -0.96 -7.96 -1.86
C VAL A 34 -0.50 -6.53 -1.56
N VAL A 35 -0.55 -5.65 -2.56
CA VAL A 35 -0.20 -4.25 -2.35
C VAL A 35 -1.45 -3.38 -2.31
N VAL A 36 -1.46 -2.39 -1.42
CA VAL A 36 -2.46 -1.34 -1.38
C VAL A 36 -1.80 -0.05 -1.83
N ALA A 37 -2.31 0.52 -2.88
CA ALA A 37 -1.73 1.68 -3.55
C ALA A 37 -2.75 2.80 -3.75
N SER A 38 -2.26 4.01 -3.95
CA SER A 38 -3.08 5.15 -4.31
C SER A 38 -2.30 6.08 -5.24
N GLY A 39 -3.00 6.74 -6.13
CA GLY A 39 -2.39 7.71 -7.04
C GLY A 39 -1.93 9.00 -6.34
N LYS A 40 -2.51 9.34 -5.17
CA LYS A 40 -2.15 10.53 -4.38
C LYS A 40 -2.27 10.26 -2.89
N GLY A 41 -1.66 11.12 -2.07
CA GLY A 41 -1.80 11.09 -0.62
C GLY A 41 -3.18 11.53 -0.14
N GLY A 42 -3.54 11.14 1.09
CA GLY A 42 -4.76 11.59 1.77
C GLY A 42 -6.06 10.91 1.34
N VAL A 43 -6.01 9.86 0.52
CA VAL A 43 -7.21 9.12 0.09
C VAL A 43 -7.62 7.97 1.01
N GLY A 44 -6.89 7.74 2.11
CA GLY A 44 -7.16 6.67 3.08
C GLY A 44 -6.55 5.32 2.73
N LYS A 45 -5.47 5.31 1.97
CA LYS A 45 -4.71 4.11 1.57
C LYS A 45 -4.32 3.25 2.78
N SER A 46 -3.63 3.84 3.76
CA SER A 46 -3.13 3.12 4.95
C SER A 46 -4.27 2.59 5.82
N THR A 47 -5.36 3.33 5.97
CA THR A 47 -6.57 2.85 6.64
C THR A 47 -7.14 1.63 5.93
N THR A 48 -7.19 1.65 4.60
CA THR A 48 -7.66 0.51 3.80
C THR A 48 -6.71 -0.69 3.94
N ALA A 49 -5.40 -0.46 3.95
CA ALA A 49 -4.40 -1.53 4.13
C ALA A 49 -4.53 -2.20 5.50
N ASP A 50 -4.72 -1.41 6.56
CA ASP A 50 -4.94 -1.85 7.92
C ASP A 50 -6.23 -2.69 8.03
N VAL A 51 -7.35 -2.14 7.58
CA VAL A 51 -8.66 -2.83 7.59
C VAL A 51 -8.59 -4.12 6.78
N LEU A 52 -8.00 -4.12 5.59
CA LEU A 52 -7.85 -5.32 4.76
C LEU A 52 -7.06 -6.40 5.49
N THR A 53 -5.93 -6.03 6.12
CA THR A 53 -5.06 -6.97 6.85
C THR A 53 -5.80 -7.60 8.01
N ILE A 54 -6.45 -6.78 8.85
CA ILE A 54 -7.18 -7.25 10.02
C ILE A 54 -8.38 -8.10 9.60
N THR A 55 -9.11 -7.70 8.57
CA THR A 55 -10.25 -8.47 8.05
C THR A 55 -9.80 -9.83 7.51
N CYS A 56 -8.67 -9.88 6.79
CA CYS A 56 -8.09 -11.15 6.34
C CYS A 56 -7.72 -12.05 7.51
N PHE A 57 -7.15 -11.50 8.59
CA PHE A 57 -6.83 -12.25 9.82
C PHE A 57 -8.08 -12.79 10.51
N ILE A 58 -9.10 -11.93 10.71
CA ILE A 58 -10.34 -12.33 11.41
C ILE A 58 -11.14 -13.37 10.61
N LEU A 59 -11.36 -13.13 9.32
CA LEU A 59 -12.18 -14.01 8.48
C LEU A 59 -11.51 -15.34 8.17
N LYS A 60 -10.19 -15.37 8.17
CA LYS A 60 -9.38 -16.56 7.84
C LYS A 60 -8.63 -17.08 9.04
N GLN A 61 -9.31 -17.37 10.15
CA GLN A 61 -8.76 -17.74 11.47
C GLN A 61 -7.55 -18.69 11.48
N THR A 62 -7.29 -19.36 10.36
CA THR A 62 -6.12 -20.25 10.17
C THR A 62 -5.00 -19.62 9.33
N LYS A 63 -5.12 -18.33 8.98
CA LYS A 63 -4.15 -17.64 8.10
C LYS A 63 -3.29 -16.67 8.90
N GLU A 64 -1.99 -16.79 8.71
CA GLU A 64 -1.01 -15.83 9.23
C GLU A 64 -0.88 -14.66 8.25
N VAL A 65 -1.11 -13.44 8.75
CA VAL A 65 -1.10 -12.22 7.95
C VAL A 65 -0.13 -11.21 8.54
N GLY A 66 0.60 -10.52 7.69
CA GLY A 66 1.48 -9.41 8.06
C GLY A 66 1.13 -8.13 7.33
N LEU A 67 1.57 -7.01 7.90
CA LEU A 67 1.39 -5.66 7.37
C LEU A 67 2.73 -4.94 7.28
N LEU A 68 3.10 -4.51 6.09
CA LEU A 68 4.30 -3.71 5.84
C LEU A 68 3.90 -2.29 5.40
N ASP A 69 4.29 -1.29 6.19
CA ASP A 69 4.18 0.12 5.85
C ASP A 69 5.46 0.58 5.15
N ALA A 70 5.36 0.76 3.84
CA ALA A 70 6.44 1.24 3.00
C ALA A 70 6.34 2.74 2.69
N ASP A 71 5.39 3.46 3.31
CA ASP A 71 5.23 4.91 3.14
C ASP A 71 6.28 5.68 3.97
N ILE A 72 7.23 6.26 3.27
CA ILE A 72 8.37 6.94 3.87
C ILE A 72 8.01 8.34 4.36
N TYR A 73 7.10 8.99 3.64
CA TYR A 73 6.77 10.39 3.87
C TYR A 73 5.70 10.60 4.93
N GLY A 74 4.96 9.54 5.28
CA GLY A 74 3.90 9.61 6.27
C GLY A 74 3.57 8.23 6.84
N PRO A 75 4.57 7.55 7.47
CA PRO A 75 4.33 6.23 8.04
C PRO A 75 3.26 6.33 9.12
N SER A 76 2.14 5.65 8.92
CA SER A 76 0.96 5.77 9.77
C SER A 76 0.61 4.50 10.54
N ILE A 77 1.06 3.34 10.05
CA ILE A 77 0.75 2.04 10.63
C ILE A 77 1.20 1.90 12.10
N PRO A 78 2.37 2.40 12.53
CA PRO A 78 2.74 2.34 13.95
C PRO A 78 1.69 2.96 14.87
N LYS A 79 1.14 4.12 14.50
CA LYS A 79 0.09 4.79 15.25
C LYS A 79 -1.24 4.05 15.16
N MET A 80 -1.65 3.66 13.97
CA MET A 80 -2.94 3.00 13.70
C MET A 80 -3.04 1.63 14.36
N MET A 81 -1.92 0.90 14.43
CA MET A 81 -1.81 -0.41 15.06
C MET A 81 -1.35 -0.35 16.53
N ASN A 82 -1.27 0.85 17.12
CA ASN A 82 -0.78 1.08 18.49
C ASN A 82 0.55 0.35 18.79
N LEU A 83 1.50 0.47 17.88
CA LEU A 83 2.82 -0.13 18.00
C LEU A 83 3.82 0.89 18.51
N LYS A 84 4.63 0.50 19.48
CA LYS A 84 5.66 1.35 20.10
C LYS A 84 6.99 0.60 20.20
N GLY A 85 8.07 1.33 20.14
CA GLY A 85 9.43 0.80 20.25
C GLY A 85 10.04 0.46 18.89
N ASN A 86 11.28 -0.04 18.93
CA ASN A 86 12.06 -0.38 17.76
C ASN A 86 12.11 -1.89 17.56
N PRO A 87 12.18 -2.37 16.31
CA PRO A 87 12.37 -3.79 16.01
C PRO A 87 13.68 -4.32 16.60
N GLU A 88 13.62 -5.46 17.25
CA GLU A 88 14.82 -6.18 17.71
C GLU A 88 15.45 -6.94 16.55
N LEU A 89 16.77 -7.11 16.61
CA LEU A 89 17.48 -7.95 15.65
C LEU A 89 17.52 -9.40 16.14
N THR A 90 17.26 -10.31 15.22
CA THR A 90 17.46 -11.74 15.45
C THR A 90 18.96 -12.08 15.41
N PRO A 91 19.39 -13.28 15.88
CA PRO A 91 20.78 -13.73 15.74
C PRO A 91 21.28 -13.78 14.30
N LYS A 92 20.38 -13.82 13.32
CA LYS A 92 20.68 -13.75 11.88
C LYS A 92 20.72 -12.32 11.34
N ASN A 93 20.70 -11.32 12.21
CA ASN A 93 20.68 -9.89 11.84
C ASN A 93 19.47 -9.48 10.99
N LEU A 94 18.34 -10.14 11.20
CA LEU A 94 17.05 -9.77 10.62
C LEU A 94 16.22 -8.98 11.64
N MET A 95 15.45 -8.02 11.20
CA MET A 95 14.52 -7.27 12.05
C MET A 95 13.31 -8.15 12.39
N ARG A 96 12.99 -8.23 13.68
CA ARG A 96 11.78 -8.92 14.14
C ARG A 96 10.60 -7.95 14.05
N PRO A 97 9.52 -8.28 13.32
CA PRO A 97 8.35 -7.40 13.23
C PRO A 97 7.70 -7.25 14.61
N LEU A 98 7.17 -6.04 14.88
CA LEU A 98 6.34 -5.79 16.05
C LEU A 98 4.97 -6.43 15.84
N LYS A 99 4.33 -6.87 16.93
CA LYS A 99 3.02 -7.54 16.85
C LYS A 99 1.98 -6.83 17.69
N ASN A 100 0.81 -6.59 17.12
CA ASN A 100 -0.40 -6.22 17.85
C ASN A 100 -1.61 -6.82 17.14
N TYR A 101 -2.68 -7.06 17.87
CA TYR A 101 -3.92 -7.69 17.35
C TYR A 101 -3.69 -9.02 16.61
N GLY A 102 -2.61 -9.76 16.93
CA GLY A 102 -2.22 -10.98 16.24
C GLY A 102 -1.50 -10.79 14.92
N ILE A 103 -1.29 -9.56 14.46
CA ILE A 103 -0.70 -9.22 13.17
C ILE A 103 0.76 -8.79 13.35
N ALA A 104 1.65 -9.35 12.52
CA ALA A 104 3.04 -8.94 12.43
C ALA A 104 3.15 -7.68 11.57
N CYS A 105 3.71 -6.60 12.12
CA CYS A 105 3.81 -5.31 11.46
C CYS A 105 5.26 -4.83 11.38
N MET A 106 5.64 -4.27 10.24
CA MET A 106 6.87 -3.53 10.05
C MET A 106 6.57 -2.22 9.35
N SER A 107 7.29 -1.16 9.73
CA SER A 107 7.07 0.16 9.14
C SER A 107 8.39 0.89 8.91
N MET A 108 8.40 1.71 7.88
CA MET A 108 9.44 2.73 7.70
C MET A 108 9.56 3.63 8.93
N GLY A 109 8.46 3.89 9.64
CA GLY A 109 8.45 4.69 10.87
C GLY A 109 9.35 4.14 11.98
N PHE A 110 9.62 2.84 12.02
CA PHE A 110 10.53 2.24 13.01
C PHE A 110 12.01 2.41 12.64
N LEU A 111 12.32 2.78 11.41
CA LEU A 111 13.69 2.99 10.94
C LEU A 111 14.11 4.46 10.99
N ILE A 112 13.19 5.34 11.35
CA ILE A 112 13.39 6.79 11.45
C ILE A 112 13.49 7.14 12.93
N GLU A 113 14.59 7.76 13.34
CA GLU A 113 14.67 8.35 14.68
C GLU A 113 13.71 9.54 14.77
N GLU A 114 12.82 9.55 15.76
CA GLU A 114 11.78 10.58 15.95
C GLU A 114 12.35 12.01 16.06
N THR A 115 13.63 12.14 16.37
CA THR A 115 14.26 13.44 16.68
C THR A 115 15.15 14.01 15.58
N ALA A 116 15.44 13.25 14.53
CA ALA A 116 16.31 13.72 13.45
C ALA A 116 15.52 14.04 12.19
N PRO A 117 15.57 15.28 11.66
CA PRO A 117 15.02 15.59 10.35
C PRO A 117 15.85 14.85 9.27
N VAL A 118 15.42 13.68 8.88
CA VAL A 118 16.07 12.91 7.82
C VAL A 118 15.62 13.47 6.47
N VAL A 119 16.56 14.05 5.74
CA VAL A 119 16.33 14.42 4.34
C VAL A 119 16.46 13.14 3.49
N TRP A 120 15.34 12.53 3.19
CA TRP A 120 15.28 11.35 2.34
C TRP A 120 15.65 11.69 0.90
N ARG A 121 16.79 11.18 0.45
CA ARG A 121 17.19 11.23 -0.97
C ARG A 121 16.84 9.90 -1.64
N GLY A 122 16.54 9.92 -2.93
CA GLY A 122 16.02 8.77 -3.67
C GLY A 122 16.76 7.44 -3.41
N LEU A 123 18.10 7.44 -3.39
CA LEU A 123 18.90 6.23 -3.11
C LEU A 123 18.74 5.72 -1.67
N MET A 124 18.59 6.62 -0.69
CA MET A 124 18.37 6.22 0.72
C MET A 124 17.00 5.60 0.89
N VAL A 125 15.99 6.16 0.26
CA VAL A 125 14.63 5.64 0.21
C VAL A 125 14.62 4.22 -0.35
N MET A 126 15.25 4.01 -1.48
CA MET A 126 15.33 2.70 -2.13
C MET A 126 16.05 1.67 -1.26
N SER A 127 17.16 2.07 -0.62
CA SER A 127 17.90 1.20 0.31
C SER A 127 17.06 0.82 1.53
N ALA A 128 16.27 1.75 2.08
CA ALA A 128 15.42 1.47 3.23
C ALA A 128 14.26 0.53 2.86
N VAL A 129 13.62 0.75 1.72
CA VAL A 129 12.59 -0.18 1.21
C VAL A 129 13.16 -1.58 0.97
N GLU A 130 14.35 -1.69 0.37
CA GLU A 130 15.01 -2.98 0.17
C GLU A 130 15.29 -3.70 1.50
N LYS A 131 15.72 -2.96 2.54
CA LYS A 131 15.87 -3.53 3.90
C LYS A 131 14.55 -4.09 4.43
N LEU A 132 13.45 -3.35 4.29
CA LEU A 132 12.12 -3.82 4.72
C LEU A 132 11.64 -5.06 3.95
N LEU A 133 12.00 -5.18 2.68
CA LEU A 133 11.64 -6.34 1.87
C LEU A 133 12.54 -7.56 2.12
N ARG A 134 13.80 -7.37 2.57
CA ARG A 134 14.80 -8.45 2.62
C ARG A 134 15.35 -8.77 4.00
N GLN A 135 15.27 -7.83 4.95
CA GLN A 135 15.91 -7.96 6.26
C GLN A 135 14.88 -8.02 7.40
N VAL A 136 13.68 -8.50 7.12
CA VAL A 136 12.63 -8.73 8.12
C VAL A 136 12.39 -10.22 8.26
N ASP A 137 12.37 -10.70 9.49
CA ASP A 137 12.00 -12.09 9.82
C ASP A 137 10.48 -12.21 9.96
N TRP A 138 9.81 -12.38 8.83
CA TRP A 138 8.35 -12.53 8.81
C TRP A 138 7.85 -13.87 9.37
N GLY A 139 8.74 -14.84 9.58
CA GLY A 139 8.35 -16.21 9.88
C GLY A 139 7.63 -16.86 8.70
N GLN A 140 6.45 -17.44 8.93
CA GLN A 140 5.62 -18.05 7.88
C GLN A 140 4.30 -17.27 7.77
N LEU A 141 4.16 -16.48 6.72
CA LEU A 141 2.95 -15.73 6.41
C LEU A 141 2.24 -16.31 5.19
N ASP A 142 0.92 -16.43 5.27
CA ASP A 142 0.08 -16.72 4.09
C ASP A 142 -0.06 -15.47 3.21
N TYR A 143 -0.24 -14.31 3.84
CA TYR A 143 -0.37 -13.02 3.15
C TYR A 143 0.47 -11.95 3.82
N LEU A 144 1.13 -11.15 3.00
CA LEU A 144 1.73 -9.88 3.41
C LEU A 144 1.02 -8.75 2.65
N VAL A 145 0.37 -7.86 3.38
CA VAL A 145 -0.19 -6.63 2.82
C VAL A 145 0.87 -5.54 2.89
N ILE A 146 1.16 -4.90 1.77
CA ILE A 146 2.11 -3.79 1.70
C ILE A 146 1.34 -2.50 1.45
N ASP A 147 1.40 -1.59 2.40
CA ASP A 147 0.96 -0.21 2.25
C ASP A 147 2.03 0.58 1.47
N MET A 148 1.74 0.86 0.20
CA MET A 148 2.68 1.49 -0.72
C MET A 148 2.78 3.00 -0.47
N PRO A 149 3.91 3.66 -0.77
CA PRO A 149 3.94 5.12 -0.84
C PRO A 149 2.88 5.65 -1.83
N PRO A 150 2.36 6.86 -1.65
CA PRO A 150 1.41 7.44 -2.60
C PRO A 150 2.07 7.78 -3.94
N GLY A 151 1.29 7.74 -5.01
CA GLY A 151 1.73 8.10 -6.37
C GLY A 151 2.16 6.91 -7.22
N THR A 152 2.91 7.21 -8.28
CA THR A 152 3.39 6.24 -9.28
C THR A 152 4.89 6.42 -9.54
N GLY A 153 5.65 6.73 -8.48
CA GLY A 153 7.08 7.05 -8.58
C GLY A 153 7.98 5.81 -8.56
N ASP A 154 9.29 6.09 -8.43
CA ASP A 154 10.34 5.06 -8.52
C ASP A 154 10.22 3.98 -7.43
N VAL A 155 9.75 4.33 -6.25
CA VAL A 155 9.60 3.38 -5.13
C VAL A 155 8.53 2.34 -5.45
N GLN A 156 7.34 2.78 -5.91
CA GLN A 156 6.26 1.90 -6.31
C GLN A 156 6.69 0.97 -7.44
N LEU A 157 7.35 1.54 -8.44
CA LEU A 157 7.86 0.78 -9.57
C LEU A 157 8.90 -0.26 -9.13
N SER A 158 9.83 0.13 -8.28
CA SER A 158 10.87 -0.75 -7.77
C SER A 158 10.30 -1.90 -6.95
N VAL A 159 9.40 -1.63 -6.00
CA VAL A 159 8.73 -2.70 -5.23
C VAL A 159 8.04 -3.67 -6.18
N SER A 160 7.28 -3.15 -7.16
CA SER A 160 6.52 -3.96 -8.11
C SER A 160 7.39 -4.79 -9.05
N GLN A 161 8.63 -4.37 -9.31
CA GLN A 161 9.57 -5.10 -10.17
C GLN A 161 10.44 -6.10 -9.40
N ASN A 162 10.67 -5.87 -8.10
CA ASN A 162 11.62 -6.67 -7.32
C ASN A 162 11.01 -7.86 -6.59
N ILE A 163 9.70 -7.85 -6.36
CA ILE A 163 8.99 -8.94 -5.67
C ILE A 163 7.80 -9.44 -6.50
N PRO A 164 7.45 -10.74 -6.43
CA PRO A 164 6.22 -11.25 -7.00
C PRO A 164 5.02 -10.75 -6.19
N ILE A 165 4.13 -9.99 -6.84
CA ILE A 165 2.92 -9.44 -6.25
C ILE A 165 1.72 -10.21 -6.80
N ALA A 166 0.91 -10.80 -5.90
CA ALA A 166 -0.29 -11.54 -6.25
C ALA A 166 -1.41 -10.63 -6.79
N GLY A 167 -1.45 -9.38 -6.30
CA GLY A 167 -2.39 -8.39 -6.80
C GLY A 167 -2.27 -7.03 -6.11
N ALA A 168 -2.81 -6.02 -6.78
CA ALA A 168 -2.85 -4.64 -6.29
C ALA A 168 -4.29 -4.19 -6.06
N VAL A 169 -4.56 -3.58 -4.91
CA VAL A 169 -5.79 -2.86 -4.57
C VAL A 169 -5.50 -1.37 -4.71
N ILE A 170 -6.31 -0.65 -5.46
CA ILE A 170 -6.13 0.80 -5.65
C ILE A 170 -7.21 1.54 -4.90
N VAL A 171 -6.81 2.42 -4.00
CA VAL A 171 -7.71 3.26 -3.20
C VAL A 171 -7.79 4.65 -3.80
N SER A 172 -9.00 5.13 -3.98
CA SER A 172 -9.26 6.50 -4.46
C SER A 172 -10.51 7.09 -3.79
N THR A 173 -10.62 8.39 -3.84
CA THR A 173 -11.86 9.13 -3.54
C THR A 173 -12.56 9.49 -4.85
N PRO A 174 -13.87 9.84 -4.83
CA PRO A 174 -14.61 10.20 -6.05
C PRO A 174 -14.13 11.48 -6.75
N GLN A 175 -13.21 12.25 -6.18
CA GLN A 175 -12.71 13.50 -6.76
C GLN A 175 -11.95 13.26 -8.07
N ASP A 176 -12.19 14.09 -9.09
CA ASP A 176 -11.56 13.98 -10.42
C ASP A 176 -10.03 13.89 -10.37
N VAL A 177 -9.40 14.72 -9.53
CA VAL A 177 -7.92 14.72 -9.39
C VAL A 177 -7.43 13.37 -8.85
N ALA A 178 -8.14 12.77 -7.87
CA ALA A 178 -7.79 11.47 -7.33
C ALA A 178 -7.99 10.35 -8.35
N LEU A 179 -9.05 10.44 -9.16
CA LEU A 179 -9.35 9.49 -10.23
C LEU A 179 -8.31 9.48 -11.34
N LEU A 180 -7.82 10.66 -11.74
CA LEU A 180 -6.74 10.77 -12.72
C LEU A 180 -5.48 10.06 -12.24
N ASP A 181 -5.13 10.21 -10.97
CA ASP A 181 -3.95 9.57 -10.40
C ASP A 181 -4.17 8.08 -10.14
N ALA A 182 -5.38 7.64 -9.75
CA ALA A 182 -5.73 6.23 -9.64
C ALA A 182 -5.63 5.51 -11.00
N ARG A 183 -6.04 6.15 -12.09
CA ARG A 183 -5.84 5.65 -13.46
C ARG A 183 -4.37 5.41 -13.77
N LYS A 184 -3.49 6.39 -13.47
CA LYS A 184 -2.04 6.24 -13.65
C LYS A 184 -1.48 5.07 -12.85
N GLY A 185 -1.97 4.88 -11.61
CA GLY A 185 -1.61 3.73 -10.76
C GLY A 185 -1.97 2.41 -11.40
N ALA A 186 -3.20 2.26 -11.90
CA ALA A 186 -3.65 1.05 -12.58
C ALA A 186 -2.82 0.75 -13.83
N GLU A 187 -2.54 1.77 -14.63
CA GLU A 187 -1.69 1.64 -15.84
C GLU A 187 -0.25 1.26 -15.49
N MET A 188 0.30 1.80 -14.40
CA MET A 188 1.63 1.43 -13.91
C MET A 188 1.68 -0.07 -13.56
N PHE A 189 0.73 -0.58 -12.77
CA PHE A 189 0.69 -1.99 -12.39
C PHE A 189 0.53 -2.90 -13.62
N ARG A 190 -0.30 -2.52 -14.59
CA ARG A 190 -0.43 -3.26 -15.86
C ARG A 190 0.89 -3.34 -16.62
N LYS A 191 1.67 -2.24 -16.69
CA LYS A 191 2.97 -2.19 -17.37
C LYS A 191 4.02 -3.09 -16.74
N VAL A 192 3.94 -3.32 -15.42
CA VAL A 192 4.85 -4.22 -14.69
C VAL A 192 4.25 -5.61 -14.46
N HIS A 193 3.15 -5.92 -15.13
CA HIS A 193 2.47 -7.22 -15.11
C HIS A 193 1.98 -7.63 -13.70
N VAL A 194 1.60 -6.66 -12.87
CA VAL A 194 0.94 -6.90 -11.58
C VAL A 194 -0.58 -6.86 -11.81
N PRO A 195 -1.32 -7.91 -11.44
CA PRO A 195 -2.79 -7.91 -11.54
C PRO A 195 -3.39 -6.82 -10.65
N VAL A 196 -4.28 -5.99 -11.19
CA VAL A 196 -5.10 -5.07 -10.39
C VAL A 196 -6.36 -5.81 -9.99
N LEU A 197 -6.52 -6.09 -8.68
CA LEU A 197 -7.66 -6.82 -8.13
C LEU A 197 -8.95 -6.00 -8.20
N GLY A 198 -8.82 -4.69 -8.06
CA GLY A 198 -9.94 -3.75 -8.17
C GLY A 198 -9.66 -2.42 -7.48
N LEU A 199 -10.71 -1.60 -7.42
CA LEU A 199 -10.70 -0.27 -6.82
C LEU A 199 -11.53 -0.26 -5.53
N VAL A 200 -11.07 0.50 -4.54
CA VAL A 200 -11.83 0.86 -3.33
C VAL A 200 -12.20 2.34 -3.42
N GLN A 201 -13.49 2.64 -3.33
CA GLN A 201 -13.97 4.01 -3.23
C GLN A 201 -14.02 4.43 -1.76
N ASN A 202 -13.06 5.21 -1.33
CA ASN A 202 -13.07 5.77 0.03
C ASN A 202 -13.72 7.16 0.05
N MET A 203 -14.23 7.55 1.22
CA MET A 203 -14.94 8.80 1.43
C MET A 203 -16.14 8.93 0.48
N SER A 204 -16.84 7.81 0.23
CA SER A 204 -17.91 7.70 -0.74
C SER A 204 -19.13 8.55 -0.37
N VAL A 205 -19.49 8.57 0.91
CA VAL A 205 -20.61 9.32 1.47
C VAL A 205 -20.27 9.80 2.87
N PHE A 206 -20.69 11.00 3.21
CA PHE A 206 -20.68 11.50 4.58
C PHE A 206 -22.11 11.39 5.15
N GLN A 207 -22.25 10.72 6.30
CA GLN A 207 -23.49 10.70 7.05
C GLN A 207 -23.37 11.60 8.28
N CYS A 208 -24.27 12.59 8.38
CA CYS A 208 -24.30 13.48 9.54
C CYS A 208 -24.60 12.69 10.81
N PRO A 209 -23.75 12.75 11.84
CA PRO A 209 -23.95 11.97 13.08
C PRO A 209 -25.22 12.41 13.86
N LYS A 210 -25.71 13.64 13.65
CA LYS A 210 -26.90 14.17 14.32
C LYS A 210 -28.20 13.83 13.61
N CYS A 211 -28.33 14.20 12.33
CA CYS A 211 -29.58 14.08 11.59
C CYS A 211 -29.61 12.91 10.59
N LYS A 212 -28.49 12.17 10.46
CA LYS A 212 -28.34 11.02 9.55
C LYS A 212 -28.48 11.36 8.05
N HIS A 213 -28.53 12.65 7.72
CA HIS A 213 -28.52 13.09 6.32
C HIS A 213 -27.24 12.66 5.62
N GLU A 214 -27.37 12.09 4.43
CA GLU A 214 -26.24 11.65 3.62
C GLU A 214 -25.90 12.67 2.55
N THR A 215 -24.63 12.94 2.38
CA THR A 215 -24.10 13.89 1.39
C THR A 215 -22.84 13.35 0.73
N HIS A 216 -22.79 13.36 -0.59
CA HIS A 216 -21.62 13.00 -1.37
C HIS A 216 -20.69 14.21 -1.51
N ILE A 217 -19.86 14.47 -0.48
CA ILE A 217 -18.98 15.66 -0.42
C ILE A 217 -18.00 15.69 -1.60
N PHE A 218 -17.49 14.52 -2.01
CA PHE A 218 -16.47 14.39 -3.05
C PHE A 218 -16.99 13.87 -4.39
N GLY A 219 -18.32 13.75 -4.55
CA GLY A 219 -18.96 13.12 -5.69
C GLY A 219 -19.41 11.68 -5.38
N ALA A 220 -20.31 11.13 -6.21
CA ALA A 220 -20.95 9.84 -5.93
C ALA A 220 -20.25 8.66 -6.63
N ASP A 221 -20.08 8.73 -7.95
CA ASP A 221 -19.83 7.55 -8.78
C ASP A 221 -18.45 7.54 -9.49
N GLY A 222 -17.60 8.52 -9.21
CA GLY A 222 -16.35 8.71 -9.96
C GLY A 222 -15.45 7.47 -10.01
N VAL A 223 -15.29 6.74 -8.89
CA VAL A 223 -14.47 5.52 -8.87
C VAL A 223 -15.16 4.38 -9.60
N ARG A 224 -16.49 4.30 -9.55
CA ARG A 224 -17.29 3.29 -10.27
C ARG A 224 -17.17 3.48 -11.77
N ASP A 225 -17.22 4.71 -12.25
CA ASP A 225 -17.07 5.02 -13.67
C ASP A 225 -15.63 4.79 -14.15
N LEU A 226 -14.66 5.10 -13.30
CA LEU A 226 -13.26 4.74 -13.58
C LEU A 226 -13.07 3.23 -13.67
N ALA A 227 -13.65 2.46 -12.75
CA ALA A 227 -13.59 1.00 -12.77
C ALA A 227 -14.15 0.42 -14.06
N LYS A 228 -15.35 0.87 -14.48
CA LYS A 228 -15.96 0.49 -15.77
C LYS A 228 -15.04 0.81 -16.94
N THR A 229 -14.45 2.01 -16.97
CA THR A 229 -13.54 2.44 -18.03
C THR A 229 -12.29 1.58 -18.11
N LEU A 230 -11.76 1.12 -16.97
CA LEU A 230 -10.57 0.30 -16.87
C LEU A 230 -10.85 -1.20 -16.97
N GLY A 231 -12.12 -1.63 -16.96
CA GLY A 231 -12.52 -3.03 -16.88
C GLY A 231 -12.06 -3.68 -15.57
N LEU A 232 -12.19 -2.95 -14.44
CA LEU A 232 -11.83 -3.40 -13.10
C LEU A 232 -13.06 -3.50 -12.21
N ASP A 233 -12.97 -4.34 -11.18
CA ASP A 233 -14.02 -4.48 -10.17
C ASP A 233 -13.97 -3.36 -9.13
N ILE A 234 -15.11 -3.01 -8.56
CA ILE A 234 -15.23 -2.25 -7.32
C ILE A 234 -15.23 -3.26 -6.17
N LEU A 235 -14.21 -3.17 -5.32
CA LEU A 235 -14.04 -4.06 -4.16
C LEU A 235 -14.90 -3.62 -2.97
N GLY A 236 -15.20 -2.34 -2.87
CA GLY A 236 -16.04 -1.79 -1.83
C GLY A 236 -16.07 -0.27 -1.80
N ASP A 237 -17.01 0.23 -1.01
CA ASP A 237 -17.15 1.65 -0.66
C ASP A 237 -16.93 1.81 0.83
N VAL A 238 -16.14 2.81 1.21
CA VAL A 238 -15.89 3.17 2.61
C VAL A 238 -16.42 4.59 2.83
N PRO A 239 -17.32 4.81 3.80
CA PRO A 239 -17.87 6.12 4.06
C PRO A 239 -16.84 7.06 4.73
N LEU A 240 -17.05 8.35 4.61
CA LEU A 240 -16.38 9.34 5.44
C LEU A 240 -17.08 9.38 6.80
N HIS A 241 -16.52 8.70 7.80
CA HIS A 241 -17.16 8.53 9.08
C HIS A 241 -16.22 8.92 10.24
N VAL A 242 -16.80 9.56 11.26
CA VAL A 242 -16.04 10.05 12.43
C VAL A 242 -15.36 8.90 13.17
N ASN A 243 -16.05 7.75 13.33
CA ASN A 243 -15.50 6.59 14.03
C ASN A 243 -14.21 6.06 13.37
N ILE A 244 -14.13 6.05 12.03
CA ILE A 244 -12.93 5.60 11.32
C ILE A 244 -11.73 6.48 11.74
N ARG A 245 -11.91 7.80 11.76
CA ARG A 245 -10.86 8.74 12.19
C ARG A 245 -10.47 8.51 13.66
N GLU A 246 -11.47 8.48 14.56
CA GLU A 246 -11.22 8.36 15.99
C GLU A 246 -10.54 7.04 16.36
N THR A 247 -10.95 5.95 15.75
CA THR A 247 -10.35 4.63 15.98
C THR A 247 -8.94 4.52 15.41
N CYS A 248 -8.67 5.08 14.24
CA CYS A 248 -7.31 5.18 13.68
C CYS A 248 -6.41 6.05 14.56
N ASP A 249 -6.90 7.21 15.04
CA ASP A 249 -6.13 8.12 15.89
C ASP A 249 -5.82 7.51 17.27
N SER A 250 -6.71 6.67 17.79
CA SER A 250 -6.52 5.98 19.07
C SER A 250 -5.72 4.68 18.97
N GLY A 251 -5.38 4.23 17.76
CA GLY A 251 -4.69 2.96 17.55
C GLY A 251 -5.56 1.73 17.84
N GLN A 252 -6.87 1.87 17.65
CA GLN A 252 -7.87 0.81 17.83
C GLN A 252 -8.69 0.66 16.55
N PRO A 253 -8.20 -0.04 15.53
CA PRO A 253 -8.86 -0.14 14.23
C PRO A 253 -10.35 -0.46 14.32
N VAL A 254 -11.18 0.18 13.50
CA VAL A 254 -12.64 0.10 13.58
C VAL A 254 -13.16 -1.35 13.49
N VAL A 255 -12.53 -2.17 12.67
CA VAL A 255 -12.89 -3.58 12.50
C VAL A 255 -12.63 -4.45 13.74
N ILE A 256 -11.78 -3.99 14.66
CA ILE A 256 -11.52 -4.63 15.96
C ILE A 256 -12.41 -4.02 17.03
N SER A 257 -12.43 -2.70 17.13
CA SER A 257 -13.11 -1.97 18.22
C SER A 257 -14.63 -1.94 18.04
N GLN A 258 -15.11 -1.93 16.80
CA GLN A 258 -16.53 -1.81 16.44
C GLN A 258 -16.88 -2.71 15.24
N PRO A 259 -16.77 -4.06 15.37
CA PRO A 259 -16.95 -4.99 14.24
C PRO A 259 -18.38 -4.98 13.65
N GLN A 260 -19.35 -4.40 14.34
CA GLN A 260 -20.73 -4.23 13.87
C GLN A 260 -21.01 -2.79 13.38
N SER A 261 -19.98 -1.96 13.27
CA SER A 261 -20.13 -0.60 12.75
C SER A 261 -20.55 -0.63 11.29
N VAL A 262 -21.37 0.35 10.90
CA VAL A 262 -21.67 0.64 9.50
C VAL A 262 -20.58 1.48 8.81
N ALA A 263 -19.54 1.84 9.56
CA ALA A 263 -18.39 2.59 9.08
C ALA A 263 -17.34 1.70 8.43
#